data_e87a88c6274e0c7c2ac6334977f18bfa
#
_entry.id   e87a88c6274e0c7c2ac6334977f18bfa
#
_cell.length_a   1.000
_cell.length_b   1.000
_cell.length_c   1.000
_cell.angle_alpha   90.00
_cell.angle_beta   90.00
_cell.angle_gamma   90.00
#
_symmetry.space_group_name_H-M   'P 1'
#
loop_
_entity.id
_entity.type
_entity.pdbx_description
1 polymer ?
#
loop_
_entity_poly.entity_id
_entity_poly.type
_entity_poly.pdbx_seq_one_letter_code
_entity_poly.pdbx_strand_id
1 'polypeptide(L)'
;MKKFLRNLTGFLVVFLLPTTVFTQTVYTFTNADATGRTGPTQTQINNTYTSGNNNYNKVTINTQGIQEWTVPADGVYTIEVWGAQGGNTGSSTTNSGSTKGGKGARMKGDFTLEEDDVIKILVGQQGLGNSYDGGGGGGTFVVKKTGSASTDITALIIAGGGGGSNTYSGSDAGGDAGTGTAGSTGTGDTGTAGDNGTGGSGSYSSSGAGLLTNGGNPTWSGSTGGGYAFVNGGMGGGQVGVSSSVGGFGGGGSAHGNSCIGGAGGGGYSGGTGSNSYCNAGGGGGSYNNGSNKSNTAGANEGHGKVTITACLGFCFESVSVASNNTYADVTLSAGGYNTNGGSGALETSDFALTFARNGGVATNTVISSIKKNNNTSEGSAGALSGGETVIRFFLTVTGTAGGVETISISPNNSTSIYNSSGTAMSASNAVAGTLTDLNGPYITGLSIADDNSTVSVDLSETAYNTNGGSGALETSDWALSISGGAATLSSATPSSISLSSNTYTLGVGLSGTANGSEVLTVKPVANSIYDASGNVSTTVQSNNTVTLLDKRWTVKQTLEHDNYGNWNQIVKMDDNNFLVQYSGYGNNGILSTFTIDSDG
;
A
#
# COMPACT_ATOMS: atom_id res chain seq x y z
N MET A 1 37.90 47.83 72.13
CA MET A 1 37.31 47.98 70.80
C MET A 1 37.49 46.65 70.06
N LYS A 2 36.50 45.76 70.14
CA LYS A 2 36.54 44.43 69.49
C LYS A 2 35.63 44.51 68.21
N LYS A 3 36.23 44.30 67.03
CA LYS A 3 35.52 44.23 65.76
C LYS A 3 34.81 42.85 65.65
N PHE A 4 33.50 42.88 65.43
CA PHE A 4 32.69 41.74 65.06
C PHE A 4 32.84 41.49 63.57
N LEU A 5 33.47 40.37 63.18
CA LEU A 5 33.40 39.84 61.81
C LEU A 5 32.21 38.84 61.78
N ARG A 6 31.16 39.16 61.04
CA ARG A 6 30.08 38.19 60.68
C ARG A 6 30.43 37.53 59.36
N ASN A 7 30.74 36.24 59.40
CA ASN A 7 30.81 35.38 58.22
C ASN A 7 29.42 35.24 57.61
N LEU A 8 29.22 35.72 56.41
CA LEU A 8 28.04 35.45 55.57
C LEU A 8 28.38 34.26 54.64
N THR A 9 28.05 33.06 55.07
CA THR A 9 28.09 31.85 54.22
C THR A 9 26.85 31.90 53.33
N GLY A 10 27.04 32.35 52.10
CA GLY A 10 26.00 32.28 51.05
C GLY A 10 25.82 30.80 50.66
N PHE A 11 24.67 30.22 51.03
CA PHE A 11 24.24 28.94 50.49
C PHE A 11 23.75 29.18 49.05
N LEU A 12 24.56 28.78 48.08
CA LEU A 12 24.14 28.72 46.65
C LEU A 12 23.22 27.49 46.51
N VAL A 13 21.91 27.69 46.59
CA VAL A 13 20.95 26.65 46.22
C VAL A 13 20.94 26.58 44.71
N VAL A 14 21.71 25.64 44.16
CA VAL A 14 21.57 25.23 42.74
C VAL A 14 20.26 24.48 42.62
N PHE A 15 19.21 25.15 42.13
CA PHE A 15 18.03 24.47 41.63
C PHE A 15 18.45 23.67 40.38
N LEU A 16 18.74 22.38 40.55
CA LEU A 16 18.71 21.43 39.46
C LEU A 16 17.24 21.29 39.06
N LEU A 17 16.81 22.13 38.14
CA LEU A 17 15.59 21.83 37.39
C LEU A 17 15.88 20.52 36.62
N PRO A 18 15.01 19.51 36.75
CA PRO A 18 15.15 18.34 35.92
C PRO A 18 15.06 18.80 34.45
N THR A 19 16.12 18.65 33.68
CA THR A 19 16.06 18.76 32.23
C THR A 19 15.20 17.62 31.74
N THR A 20 13.91 17.88 31.57
CA THR A 20 13.03 16.95 30.88
C THR A 20 13.52 16.87 29.44
N VAL A 21 14.22 15.80 29.12
CA VAL A 21 14.53 15.44 27.74
C VAL A 21 13.18 15.07 27.13
N PHE A 22 12.60 15.98 26.35
CA PHE A 22 11.38 15.70 25.61
C PHE A 22 11.74 14.80 24.44
N THR A 23 11.45 13.52 24.61
CA THR A 23 11.55 12.50 23.56
C THR A 23 10.21 12.40 22.86
N GLN A 24 10.21 12.12 21.57
CA GLN A 24 9.01 11.75 20.86
C GLN A 24 8.32 10.59 21.58
N THR A 25 7.06 10.80 21.99
CA THR A 25 6.31 9.79 22.73
C THR A 25 5.48 8.97 21.77
N VAL A 26 5.69 7.67 21.74
CA VAL A 26 4.92 6.73 20.91
C VAL A 26 3.92 5.98 21.78
N TYR A 27 2.64 6.12 21.46
CA TYR A 27 1.55 5.34 22.05
C TYR A 27 1.20 4.22 21.06
N THR A 28 1.28 2.96 21.51
CA THR A 28 0.95 1.80 20.66
C THR A 28 -0.30 1.11 21.20
N PHE A 29 -1.31 0.96 20.35
CA PHE A 29 -2.55 0.27 20.66
C PHE A 29 -2.63 -1.03 19.86
N THR A 30 -2.97 -2.12 20.56
CA THR A 30 -3.09 -3.47 20.01
C THR A 30 -4.48 -4.05 20.33
N ASN A 31 -4.74 -5.25 19.84
CA ASN A 31 -5.92 -6.03 20.23
C ASN A 31 -5.89 -6.49 21.70
N ALA A 32 -4.82 -6.25 22.45
CA ALA A 32 -4.62 -6.63 23.85
C ALA A 32 -4.98 -8.11 24.12
N ASP A 33 -4.44 -9.01 23.31
CA ASP A 33 -4.66 -10.46 23.31
C ASP A 33 -6.12 -10.93 23.12
N ALA A 34 -7.03 -10.01 22.79
CA ALA A 34 -8.39 -10.39 22.36
C ALA A 34 -8.36 -10.92 20.92
N THR A 35 -9.13 -11.96 20.64
CA THR A 35 -9.21 -12.59 19.32
C THR A 35 -10.67 -12.86 18.93
N GLY A 36 -10.91 -12.96 17.62
CA GLY A 36 -12.23 -13.29 17.07
C GLY A 36 -13.11 -12.04 16.92
N ARG A 37 -14.40 -12.17 17.27
CA ARG A 37 -15.43 -11.17 16.95
C ARG A 37 -15.61 -10.05 17.97
N THR A 38 -15.06 -10.18 19.17
CA THR A 38 -15.21 -9.19 20.25
C THR A 38 -13.86 -8.62 20.62
N GLY A 39 -13.83 -7.31 20.84
CA GLY A 39 -12.60 -6.63 21.23
C GLY A 39 -12.27 -6.77 22.72
N PRO A 40 -11.13 -6.19 23.17
CA PRO A 40 -10.63 -6.36 24.52
C PRO A 40 -11.55 -5.77 25.58
N THR A 41 -11.49 -6.40 26.76
CA THR A 41 -12.06 -5.88 28.01
C THR A 41 -11.07 -4.94 28.70
N GLN A 42 -11.54 -4.15 29.69
CA GLN A 42 -10.66 -3.30 30.51
C GLN A 42 -9.56 -4.11 31.22
N THR A 43 -9.88 -5.33 31.67
CA THR A 43 -8.88 -6.21 32.33
C THR A 43 -7.76 -6.60 31.36
N GLN A 44 -8.07 -6.93 30.11
CA GLN A 44 -7.05 -7.23 29.08
C GLN A 44 -6.19 -6.00 28.77
N ILE A 45 -6.79 -4.81 28.67
CA ILE A 45 -6.06 -3.55 28.50
C ILE A 45 -5.07 -3.32 29.66
N ASN A 46 -5.53 -3.46 30.90
CA ASN A 46 -4.69 -3.26 32.09
C ASN A 46 -3.53 -4.27 32.17
N ASN A 47 -3.76 -5.50 31.71
CA ASN A 47 -2.72 -6.54 31.66
C ASN A 47 -1.71 -6.30 30.53
N THR A 48 -2.11 -5.69 29.43
CA THR A 48 -1.26 -5.42 28.26
C THR A 48 -0.45 -4.13 28.44
N TYR A 49 -1.10 -3.05 28.92
CA TYR A 49 -0.44 -1.74 29.09
C TYR A 49 0.04 -1.56 30.55
N THR A 50 1.09 -2.29 30.90
CA THR A 50 1.71 -2.27 32.24
C THR A 50 2.62 -1.05 32.46
N SER A 51 3.15 -0.87 33.67
CA SER A 51 4.10 0.20 34.00
C SER A 51 5.32 0.15 33.07
N GLY A 52 5.67 1.28 32.46
CA GLY A 52 6.69 1.38 31.40
C GLY A 52 6.09 1.46 29.97
N ASN A 53 4.83 1.11 29.77
CA ASN A 53 4.11 1.39 28.54
C ASN A 53 3.52 2.80 28.58
N ASN A 54 3.62 3.57 27.50
CA ASN A 54 3.10 4.94 27.43
C ASN A 54 1.57 5.02 27.58
N ASN A 55 0.85 3.92 27.36
CA ASN A 55 -0.60 3.79 27.53
C ASN A 55 -1.02 3.39 28.96
N TYR A 56 -0.05 3.14 29.89
CA TYR A 56 -0.35 2.70 31.24
C TYR A 56 -1.30 3.70 31.96
N ASN A 57 -2.44 3.18 32.44
CA ASN A 57 -3.52 3.94 33.08
C ASN A 57 -4.12 5.09 32.24
N LYS A 58 -3.92 5.08 30.91
CA LYS A 58 -4.42 6.16 30.01
C LYS A 58 -5.52 5.68 29.06
N VAL A 59 -5.90 4.40 29.11
CA VAL A 59 -6.88 3.81 28.20
C VAL A 59 -8.08 3.28 28.98
N THR A 60 -9.26 3.70 28.59
CA THR A 60 -10.54 3.28 29.19
C THR A 60 -11.40 2.55 28.16
N ILE A 61 -12.09 1.48 28.57
CA ILE A 61 -13.08 0.75 27.78
C ILE A 61 -14.49 1.08 28.27
N ASN A 62 -15.16 2.04 27.63
CA ASN A 62 -16.56 2.35 27.87
C ASN A 62 -17.52 1.52 27.01
N THR A 63 -17.06 1.12 25.81
CA THR A 63 -17.72 0.14 24.94
C THR A 63 -16.72 -0.98 24.68
N GLN A 64 -17.10 -2.22 24.94
CA GLN A 64 -16.18 -3.35 24.81
C GLN A 64 -15.43 -3.31 23.45
N GLY A 65 -14.11 -3.35 23.53
CA GLY A 65 -13.20 -3.36 22.40
C GLY A 65 -12.79 -1.96 21.90
N ILE A 66 -13.54 -0.91 22.21
CA ILE A 66 -13.18 0.45 21.82
C ILE A 66 -12.35 1.09 22.93
N GLN A 67 -11.09 1.37 22.64
CA GLN A 67 -10.12 1.99 23.53
C GLN A 67 -10.27 3.49 23.45
N GLU A 68 -10.66 4.14 24.55
CA GLU A 68 -10.73 5.60 24.66
C GLU A 68 -9.42 6.12 25.27
N TRP A 69 -8.76 7.04 24.57
CA TRP A 69 -7.51 7.67 24.96
C TRP A 69 -7.67 9.19 24.88
N THR A 70 -7.24 9.89 25.94
CA THR A 70 -7.28 11.35 26.01
C THR A 70 -5.96 11.94 25.54
N VAL A 71 -6.03 12.93 24.67
CA VAL A 71 -4.87 13.66 24.14
C VAL A 71 -4.21 14.45 25.29
N PRO A 72 -2.90 14.24 25.53
CA PRO A 72 -2.24 14.81 26.72
C PRO A 72 -1.78 16.28 26.57
N ALA A 73 -1.77 16.84 25.38
CA ALA A 73 -1.38 18.21 25.09
C ALA A 73 -1.74 18.59 23.65
N ASP A 74 -1.86 19.88 23.36
CA ASP A 74 -1.99 20.39 21.99
C ASP A 74 -0.79 20.01 21.15
N GLY A 75 -0.99 19.68 19.87
CA GLY A 75 0.11 19.41 18.97
C GLY A 75 -0.24 18.63 17.71
N VAL A 76 0.78 18.34 16.94
CA VAL A 76 0.68 17.48 15.76
C VAL A 76 1.01 16.04 16.16
N TYR A 77 0.11 15.14 15.82
CA TYR A 77 0.19 13.72 16.10
C TYR A 77 0.27 12.92 14.81
N THR A 78 1.36 12.22 14.59
CA THR A 78 1.44 11.25 13.50
C THR A 78 0.71 9.98 13.91
N ILE A 79 -0.38 9.65 13.20
CA ILE A 79 -1.18 8.46 13.45
C ILE A 79 -0.98 7.47 12.31
N GLU A 80 -0.61 6.24 12.66
CA GLU A 80 -0.43 5.16 11.71
C GLU A 80 -1.27 3.95 12.14
N VAL A 81 -2.09 3.44 11.22
CA VAL A 81 -3.06 2.38 11.47
C VAL A 81 -2.90 1.24 10.47
N TRP A 82 -3.07 0.00 10.94
CA TRP A 82 -3.05 -1.21 10.14
C TRP A 82 -4.36 -1.98 10.34
N GLY A 83 -5.07 -2.28 9.26
CA GLY A 83 -6.23 -3.16 9.27
C GLY A 83 -5.83 -4.61 9.50
N ALA A 84 -6.76 -5.47 9.88
CA ALA A 84 -6.47 -6.87 10.12
C ALA A 84 -6.62 -7.72 8.86
N GLN A 85 -5.92 -8.84 8.81
CA GLN A 85 -6.02 -9.83 7.76
C GLN A 85 -7.33 -10.61 7.85
N GLY A 86 -7.88 -11.06 6.72
CA GLY A 86 -8.96 -12.04 6.67
C GLY A 86 -8.55 -13.43 7.14
N GLY A 87 -9.53 -14.30 7.36
CA GLY A 87 -9.32 -15.68 7.77
C GLY A 87 -8.65 -16.52 6.68
N ASN A 88 -7.63 -17.29 7.04
CA ASN A 88 -6.96 -18.26 6.17
C ASN A 88 -7.73 -19.59 6.20
N THR A 89 -7.73 -20.35 5.08
CA THR A 89 -8.42 -21.65 4.94
C THR A 89 -7.45 -22.78 4.61
N GLY A 90 -7.92 -24.04 4.74
CA GLY A 90 -7.11 -25.24 4.50
C GLY A 90 -6.58 -25.93 5.76
N SER A 91 -6.95 -25.46 6.96
CA SER A 91 -6.67 -26.12 8.24
C SER A 91 -7.90 -26.05 9.16
N SER A 92 -8.24 -27.14 9.83
CA SER A 92 -9.50 -27.28 10.54
C SER A 92 -9.63 -26.52 11.87
N THR A 93 -8.57 -25.90 12.39
CA THR A 93 -8.59 -25.36 13.76
C THR A 93 -7.84 -24.07 14.01
N THR A 94 -7.05 -23.58 13.06
CA THR A 94 -6.23 -22.36 13.23
C THR A 94 -6.01 -21.67 11.89
N ASN A 95 -5.83 -20.35 11.87
CA ASN A 95 -5.49 -19.56 10.68
C ASN A 95 -4.14 -19.94 10.00
N SER A 96 -3.71 -21.20 10.12
CA SER A 96 -2.47 -21.72 9.53
C SER A 96 -2.65 -22.32 8.13
N GLY A 97 -3.84 -22.18 7.53
CA GLY A 97 -4.15 -22.72 6.21
C GLY A 97 -3.29 -22.17 5.08
N SER A 98 -3.18 -22.94 3.99
CA SER A 98 -2.35 -22.60 2.82
C SER A 98 -2.95 -21.48 1.97
N THR A 99 -4.28 -21.36 1.91
CA THR A 99 -4.94 -20.26 1.19
C THR A 99 -5.14 -19.09 2.13
N LYS A 100 -4.57 -17.96 1.77
CA LYS A 100 -4.51 -16.78 2.64
C LYS A 100 -5.74 -15.90 2.50
N GLY A 101 -6.25 -15.42 3.65
CA GLY A 101 -7.15 -14.27 3.66
C GLY A 101 -6.41 -13.02 3.18
N GLY A 102 -7.14 -12.08 2.60
CA GLY A 102 -6.62 -10.81 2.15
C GLY A 102 -5.94 -10.04 3.28
N LYS A 103 -4.94 -9.25 2.95
CA LYS A 103 -4.19 -8.43 3.90
C LYS A 103 -4.95 -7.15 4.23
N GLY A 104 -4.77 -6.62 5.45
CA GLY A 104 -5.24 -5.31 5.84
C GLY A 104 -4.44 -4.18 5.21
N ALA A 105 -5.07 -3.02 5.03
CA ALA A 105 -4.38 -1.81 4.57
C ALA A 105 -3.52 -1.19 5.67
N ARG A 106 -2.54 -0.37 5.28
CA ARG A 106 -1.78 0.53 6.15
C ARG A 106 -2.07 1.97 5.76
N MET A 107 -2.44 2.80 6.74
CA MET A 107 -2.72 4.22 6.54
C MET A 107 -1.90 5.04 7.53
N LYS A 108 -1.31 6.15 7.09
CA LYS A 108 -0.54 7.06 7.94
C LYS A 108 -0.84 8.51 7.55
N GLY A 109 -0.95 9.39 8.55
CA GLY A 109 -1.14 10.83 8.36
C GLY A 109 -0.84 11.62 9.63
N ASP A 110 -0.70 12.94 9.50
CA ASP A 110 -0.49 13.87 10.60
C ASP A 110 -1.78 14.64 10.90
N PHE A 111 -2.08 14.80 12.19
CA PHE A 111 -3.32 15.37 12.70
C PHE A 111 -3.03 16.40 13.80
N THR A 112 -3.61 17.58 13.72
CA THR A 112 -3.61 18.52 14.82
C THR A 112 -4.71 18.12 15.81
N LEU A 113 -4.32 17.81 17.04
CA LEU A 113 -5.22 17.46 18.14
C LEU A 113 -5.02 18.45 19.29
N GLU A 114 -6.08 18.69 20.04
CA GLU A 114 -6.08 19.58 21.22
C GLU A 114 -6.00 18.75 22.51
N GLU A 115 -5.42 19.34 23.57
CA GLU A 115 -5.44 18.74 24.90
C GLU A 115 -6.88 18.39 25.30
N ASP A 116 -7.06 17.27 25.99
CA ASP A 116 -8.36 16.72 26.40
C ASP A 116 -9.26 16.20 25.27
N ASP A 117 -8.85 16.24 24.00
CA ASP A 117 -9.57 15.52 22.95
C ASP A 117 -9.67 14.03 23.29
N VAL A 118 -10.84 13.44 23.17
CA VAL A 118 -11.04 12.00 23.38
C VAL A 118 -11.02 11.28 22.06
N ILE A 119 -10.02 10.42 21.89
CA ILE A 119 -9.82 9.59 20.70
C ILE A 119 -10.32 8.18 20.98
N LYS A 120 -11.27 7.70 20.15
CA LYS A 120 -11.76 6.33 20.17
C LYS A 120 -10.99 5.49 19.17
N ILE A 121 -10.38 4.41 19.65
CA ILE A 121 -9.52 3.53 18.89
C ILE A 121 -10.09 2.11 18.93
N LEU A 122 -10.41 1.57 17.76
CA LEU A 122 -10.77 0.17 17.59
C LEU A 122 -9.67 -0.49 16.77
N VAL A 123 -9.00 -1.49 17.35
CA VAL A 123 -7.96 -2.26 16.67
C VAL A 123 -8.59 -3.51 16.08
N GLY A 124 -8.54 -3.63 14.75
CA GLY A 124 -9.10 -4.74 14.01
C GLY A 124 -8.47 -6.07 14.40
N GLN A 125 -9.26 -7.14 14.41
CA GLN A 125 -8.76 -8.48 14.67
C GLN A 125 -8.86 -9.33 13.40
N GLN A 126 -7.93 -10.29 13.27
CA GLN A 126 -7.93 -11.22 12.17
C GLN A 126 -9.22 -12.03 12.15
N GLY A 127 -9.80 -12.22 10.96
CA GLY A 127 -10.91 -13.12 10.76
C GLY A 127 -10.49 -14.57 11.04
N LEU A 128 -11.39 -15.40 11.56
CA LEU A 128 -11.11 -16.82 11.75
C LEU A 128 -11.45 -17.60 10.47
N GLY A 129 -10.68 -18.64 10.19
CA GLY A 129 -10.93 -19.54 9.07
C GLY A 129 -11.04 -20.99 9.52
N ASN A 130 -11.64 -21.81 8.69
CA ASN A 130 -11.73 -23.25 8.85
C ASN A 130 -11.16 -23.99 7.63
N SER A 131 -11.57 -25.25 7.41
CA SER A 131 -11.08 -26.04 6.28
C SER A 131 -11.50 -25.47 4.91
N TYR A 132 -12.56 -24.68 4.82
CA TYR A 132 -13.20 -24.28 3.55
C TYR A 132 -13.30 -22.77 3.38
N ASP A 133 -13.78 -22.04 4.38
CA ASP A 133 -14.15 -20.63 4.28
C ASP A 133 -13.49 -19.78 5.37
N GLY A 134 -13.06 -18.58 5.02
CA GLY A 134 -12.50 -17.59 5.93
C GLY A 134 -13.48 -16.47 6.27
N GLY A 135 -13.52 -16.05 7.54
CA GLY A 135 -14.19 -14.83 7.98
C GLY A 135 -13.40 -13.59 7.52
N GLY A 136 -14.08 -12.48 7.32
CA GLY A 136 -13.42 -11.19 7.00
C GLY A 136 -12.59 -10.64 8.17
N GLY A 137 -11.49 -9.99 7.89
CA GLY A 137 -10.69 -9.25 8.86
C GLY A 137 -11.38 -7.95 9.31
N GLY A 138 -11.13 -7.50 10.52
CA GLY A 138 -11.67 -6.25 11.02
C GLY A 138 -10.89 -5.03 10.52
N GLY A 139 -11.58 -3.91 10.26
CA GLY A 139 -10.94 -2.62 10.08
C GLY A 139 -10.36 -2.09 11.40
N THR A 140 -9.37 -1.21 11.31
CA THR A 140 -8.82 -0.47 12.46
C THR A 140 -9.22 0.99 12.34
N PHE A 141 -9.83 1.54 13.41
CA PHE A 141 -10.45 2.86 13.39
C PHE A 141 -9.79 3.77 14.43
N VAL A 142 -9.54 5.02 14.04
CA VAL A 142 -9.17 6.12 14.94
C VAL A 142 -10.11 7.28 14.61
N VAL A 143 -10.97 7.63 15.57
CA VAL A 143 -11.95 8.70 15.43
C VAL A 143 -11.93 9.62 16.65
N LYS A 144 -12.19 10.92 16.46
CA LYS A 144 -12.36 11.90 17.55
C LYS A 144 -13.82 11.89 18.00
N LYS A 145 -14.06 11.79 19.31
CA LYS A 145 -15.37 11.91 19.93
C LYS A 145 -15.80 13.39 19.95
N THR A 146 -17.00 13.69 19.47
CA THR A 146 -17.55 15.06 19.41
C THR A 146 -18.78 15.29 20.27
N GLY A 147 -19.32 14.23 20.86
CA GLY A 147 -20.52 14.30 21.72
C GLY A 147 -20.78 12.99 22.44
N SER A 148 -22.02 12.79 22.90
CA SER A 148 -22.38 11.64 23.74
C SER A 148 -22.94 10.45 22.99
N ALA A 149 -23.53 10.67 21.80
CA ALA A 149 -24.05 9.57 20.98
C ALA A 149 -22.90 8.76 20.34
N SER A 150 -23.16 7.52 19.98
CA SER A 150 -22.18 6.68 19.28
C SER A 150 -21.82 7.21 17.88
N THR A 151 -22.73 7.99 17.30
CA THR A 151 -22.56 8.67 16.00
C THR A 151 -21.88 10.03 16.11
N ASP A 152 -21.69 10.56 17.33
CA ASP A 152 -21.02 11.85 17.57
C ASP A 152 -19.50 11.65 17.49
N ILE A 153 -19.01 11.45 16.27
CA ILE A 153 -17.61 11.18 15.97
C ILE A 153 -17.18 11.89 14.69
N THR A 154 -15.89 12.24 14.63
CA THR A 154 -15.21 12.65 13.40
C THR A 154 -14.16 11.61 13.05
N ALA A 155 -14.25 11.00 11.88
CA ALA A 155 -13.25 10.07 11.40
C ALA A 155 -11.91 10.80 11.15
N LEU A 156 -10.84 10.32 11.75
CA LEU A 156 -9.47 10.79 11.50
C LEU A 156 -8.79 9.90 10.47
N ILE A 157 -8.60 8.62 10.81
CA ILE A 157 -7.91 7.67 9.95
C ILE A 157 -8.43 6.25 10.22
N ILE A 158 -8.67 5.49 9.15
CA ILE A 158 -9.22 4.14 9.22
C ILE A 158 -8.51 3.28 8.18
N ALA A 159 -8.03 2.11 8.59
CA ALA A 159 -7.47 1.10 7.69
C ALA A 159 -8.44 -0.07 7.54
N GLY A 160 -8.78 -0.42 6.30
CA GLY A 160 -9.65 -1.56 5.99
C GLY A 160 -9.00 -2.90 6.33
N GLY A 161 -9.80 -3.88 6.70
CA GLY A 161 -9.42 -5.27 6.87
C GLY A 161 -9.58 -6.09 5.59
N GLY A 162 -8.81 -7.16 5.43
CA GLY A 162 -8.86 -8.03 4.25
C GLY A 162 -10.08 -8.95 4.25
N GLY A 163 -10.51 -9.41 3.09
CA GLY A 163 -11.55 -10.42 2.90
C GLY A 163 -11.10 -11.83 3.29
N GLY A 164 -12.03 -12.69 3.63
CA GLY A 164 -11.78 -14.11 3.91
C GLY A 164 -11.48 -14.91 2.64
N SER A 165 -10.61 -15.92 2.76
CA SER A 165 -10.27 -16.84 1.66
C SER A 165 -11.31 -17.96 1.47
N ASN A 166 -11.18 -18.72 0.36
CA ASN A 166 -11.90 -19.95 0.08
C ASN A 166 -10.98 -21.02 -0.54
N THR A 167 -11.19 -22.33 -0.25
CA THR A 167 -10.30 -23.40 -0.74
C THR A 167 -10.98 -24.48 -1.58
N TYR A 168 -12.29 -24.43 -1.80
CA TYR A 168 -12.99 -25.59 -2.35
C TYR A 168 -12.83 -25.80 -3.87
N SER A 169 -12.84 -24.76 -4.70
CA SER A 169 -12.84 -24.94 -6.16
C SER A 169 -11.63 -24.38 -6.90
N GLY A 170 -10.67 -23.81 -6.20
CA GLY A 170 -9.51 -23.18 -6.86
C GLY A 170 -8.56 -22.48 -5.92
N SER A 171 -8.77 -22.50 -4.61
CA SER A 171 -7.92 -21.83 -3.61
C SER A 171 -7.87 -20.31 -3.80
N ASP A 172 -9.02 -19.66 -3.74
CA ASP A 172 -9.11 -18.20 -3.90
C ASP A 172 -8.66 -17.47 -2.64
N ALA A 173 -7.63 -16.67 -2.79
CA ALA A 173 -7.17 -15.75 -1.75
C ALA A 173 -8.23 -14.67 -1.48
N GLY A 174 -8.37 -14.24 -0.23
CA GLY A 174 -9.22 -13.11 0.14
C GLY A 174 -8.75 -11.82 -0.53
N GLY A 175 -9.68 -10.92 -0.84
CA GLY A 175 -9.37 -9.60 -1.38
C GLY A 175 -8.62 -8.73 -0.38
N ASP A 176 -7.51 -8.12 -0.78
CA ASP A 176 -6.78 -7.16 0.05
C ASP A 176 -7.61 -5.90 0.31
N ALA A 177 -7.42 -5.27 1.46
CA ALA A 177 -8.00 -3.98 1.78
C ALA A 177 -7.35 -2.87 0.94
N GLY A 178 -8.20 -2.00 0.37
CA GLY A 178 -7.78 -0.86 -0.44
C GLY A 178 -7.43 0.38 0.41
N THR A 179 -6.79 1.36 -0.22
CA THR A 179 -6.51 2.67 0.40
C THR A 179 -7.60 3.71 0.12
N GLY A 180 -8.52 3.45 -0.82
CA GLY A 180 -9.69 4.27 -1.12
C GLY A 180 -10.84 4.05 -0.13
N THR A 181 -11.85 4.91 -0.18
CA THR A 181 -12.99 4.89 0.76
C THR A 181 -13.97 3.75 0.52
N ALA A 182 -14.12 3.30 -0.71
CA ALA A 182 -14.99 2.18 -1.04
C ALA A 182 -14.35 0.84 -0.65
N GLY A 183 -15.17 -0.10 -0.19
CA GLY A 183 -14.78 -1.50 -0.10
C GLY A 183 -14.58 -2.12 -1.49
N SER A 184 -14.07 -3.35 -1.54
CA SER A 184 -13.91 -4.10 -2.79
C SER A 184 -14.88 -5.29 -2.86
N THR A 185 -15.13 -5.75 -4.08
CA THR A 185 -15.79 -7.04 -4.33
C THR A 185 -14.77 -8.17 -4.25
N GLY A 186 -15.24 -9.36 -3.86
CA GLY A 186 -14.43 -10.57 -3.93
C GLY A 186 -14.19 -11.04 -5.37
N THR A 187 -13.33 -12.03 -5.55
CA THR A 187 -13.00 -12.60 -6.85
C THR A 187 -14.26 -13.19 -7.52
N GLY A 188 -14.55 -12.75 -8.75
CA GLY A 188 -15.73 -13.23 -9.51
C GLY A 188 -17.09 -12.86 -8.90
N ASP A 189 -17.12 -11.92 -7.97
CA ASP A 189 -18.33 -11.52 -7.23
C ASP A 189 -19.04 -10.33 -7.89
N THR A 190 -20.38 -10.34 -7.86
CA THR A 190 -21.26 -9.27 -8.35
C THR A 190 -21.96 -8.53 -7.20
N GLY A 191 -21.57 -8.76 -5.96
CA GLY A 191 -22.08 -8.05 -4.78
C GLY A 191 -21.74 -6.55 -4.83
N THR A 192 -22.46 -5.75 -4.05
CA THR A 192 -22.17 -4.32 -3.93
C THR A 192 -21.30 -4.08 -2.71
N ALA A 193 -20.08 -3.64 -2.94
CA ALA A 193 -19.20 -3.16 -1.85
C ALA A 193 -19.79 -1.91 -1.21
N GLY A 194 -19.51 -1.70 0.07
CA GLY A 194 -19.89 -0.48 0.77
C GLY A 194 -19.15 0.73 0.23
N ASP A 195 -19.78 1.89 0.32
CA ASP A 195 -19.18 3.19 0.03
C ASP A 195 -19.64 4.23 1.07
N ASN A 196 -18.89 5.33 1.22
CA ASN A 196 -19.22 6.44 2.13
C ASN A 196 -19.58 6.00 3.56
N GLY A 197 -18.85 5.05 4.10
CA GLY A 197 -19.04 4.57 5.47
C GLY A 197 -20.07 3.46 5.63
N THR A 198 -20.63 2.93 4.54
CA THR A 198 -21.63 1.85 4.59
C THR A 198 -21.00 0.46 4.59
N GLY A 199 -21.76 -0.54 5.07
CA GLY A 199 -21.40 -1.95 4.94
C GLY A 199 -21.61 -2.47 3.53
N GLY A 200 -20.89 -3.53 3.16
CA GLY A 200 -21.08 -4.24 1.88
C GLY A 200 -22.31 -5.15 1.89
N SER A 201 -22.67 -5.70 0.72
CA SER A 201 -23.72 -6.68 0.54
C SER A 201 -23.16 -8.01 0.03
N GLY A 202 -23.78 -9.14 0.39
CA GLY A 202 -23.42 -10.46 -0.09
C GLY A 202 -24.61 -11.40 0.01
N SER A 203 -24.61 -12.48 -0.79
CA SER A 203 -25.73 -13.44 -0.84
C SER A 203 -25.42 -14.73 -0.11
N TYR A 204 -24.24 -15.29 -0.26
CA TYR A 204 -23.83 -16.57 0.30
C TYR A 204 -23.02 -16.41 1.58
N SER A 205 -22.12 -15.47 1.63
CA SER A 205 -21.38 -15.11 2.85
C SER A 205 -21.71 -13.70 3.30
N SER A 206 -21.44 -13.43 4.56
CA SER A 206 -21.72 -12.12 5.16
C SER A 206 -20.69 -11.09 4.74
N SER A 207 -21.12 -9.85 4.66
CA SER A 207 -20.28 -8.73 4.28
C SER A 207 -19.66 -8.04 5.48
N GLY A 208 -18.58 -7.32 5.22
CA GLY A 208 -17.98 -6.42 6.18
C GLY A 208 -18.83 -5.19 6.46
N ALA A 209 -18.71 -4.65 7.66
CA ALA A 209 -19.35 -3.39 8.06
C ALA A 209 -18.49 -2.18 7.69
N GLY A 210 -19.17 -1.04 7.59
CA GLY A 210 -18.54 0.27 7.49
C GLY A 210 -18.43 0.99 8.83
N LEU A 211 -18.08 2.27 8.76
CA LEU A 211 -18.11 3.17 9.91
C LEU A 211 -19.52 3.33 10.46
N LEU A 212 -20.53 3.48 9.58
CA LEU A 212 -21.89 3.95 9.89
C LEU A 212 -22.95 2.84 9.85
N THR A 213 -22.82 1.85 8.94
CA THR A 213 -23.82 0.78 8.81
C THR A 213 -23.22 -0.61 8.86
N ASN A 214 -24.01 -1.55 9.39
CA ASN A 214 -23.62 -2.95 9.46
C ASN A 214 -23.48 -3.57 8.05
N GLY A 215 -22.67 -4.61 7.95
CA GLY A 215 -22.56 -5.44 6.77
C GLY A 215 -23.80 -6.29 6.54
N GLY A 216 -24.07 -6.63 5.28
CA GLY A 216 -25.19 -7.46 4.87
C GLY A 216 -25.08 -8.89 5.39
N ASN A 217 -26.22 -9.46 5.78
CA ASN A 217 -26.35 -10.86 6.14
C ASN A 217 -26.50 -11.73 4.90
N PRO A 218 -26.17 -13.05 4.95
CA PRO A 218 -26.42 -13.95 3.86
C PRO A 218 -27.94 -14.12 3.65
N THR A 219 -28.40 -14.05 2.42
CA THR A 219 -29.84 -14.04 2.09
C THR A 219 -30.46 -15.45 2.11
N TRP A 220 -29.66 -16.49 1.87
CA TRP A 220 -30.16 -17.86 1.72
C TRP A 220 -30.31 -18.62 3.04
N SER A 221 -29.59 -18.25 4.11
CA SER A 221 -29.56 -18.99 5.38
C SER A 221 -30.44 -18.39 6.50
N GLY A 222 -30.93 -17.16 6.33
CA GLY A 222 -31.65 -16.43 7.39
C GLY A 222 -30.78 -16.09 8.62
N SER A 223 -29.47 -16.28 8.52
CA SER A 223 -28.52 -16.10 9.62
C SER A 223 -28.02 -14.65 9.71
N THR A 224 -27.61 -14.22 10.91
CA THR A 224 -27.12 -12.87 11.19
C THR A 224 -25.60 -12.87 11.30
N GLY A 225 -24.90 -12.89 10.15
CA GLY A 225 -23.44 -12.99 10.09
C GLY A 225 -22.72 -11.73 9.62
N GLY A 226 -23.45 -10.67 9.25
CA GLY A 226 -22.86 -9.38 8.87
C GLY A 226 -22.04 -8.77 10.00
N GLY A 227 -20.93 -8.11 9.67
CA GLY A 227 -20.16 -7.34 10.63
C GLY A 227 -20.95 -6.17 11.21
N TYR A 228 -20.64 -5.73 12.41
CA TYR A 228 -21.27 -4.58 13.04
C TYR A 228 -20.44 -3.32 12.77
N ALA A 229 -21.13 -2.23 12.41
CA ALA A 229 -20.51 -0.93 12.19
C ALA A 229 -19.75 -0.42 13.44
N PHE A 230 -18.77 0.44 13.24
CA PHE A 230 -18.05 1.08 14.35
C PHE A 230 -19.05 1.76 15.33
N VAL A 231 -20.01 2.54 14.80
CA VAL A 231 -21.04 3.22 15.62
C VAL A 231 -21.95 2.24 16.37
N ASN A 232 -22.01 0.99 15.97
CA ASN A 232 -22.75 -0.11 16.59
C ASN A 232 -21.86 -1.06 17.42
N GLY A 233 -20.63 -0.61 17.78
CA GLY A 233 -19.69 -1.35 18.62
C GLY A 233 -18.66 -2.19 17.89
N GLY A 234 -18.66 -2.23 16.55
CA GLY A 234 -17.57 -2.79 15.73
C GLY A 234 -17.39 -4.31 15.84
N MET A 235 -18.36 -5.07 16.40
CA MET A 235 -18.22 -6.53 16.52
C MET A 235 -18.08 -7.19 15.15
N GLY A 236 -17.29 -8.24 15.09
CA GLY A 236 -17.27 -9.14 13.92
C GLY A 236 -18.58 -9.91 13.78
N GLY A 237 -18.88 -10.35 12.58
CA GLY A 237 -20.03 -11.21 12.27
C GLY A 237 -20.05 -12.46 13.12
N GLY A 238 -21.23 -12.87 13.55
CA GLY A 238 -21.47 -14.06 14.37
C GLY A 238 -21.35 -15.33 13.56
N GLN A 239 -21.39 -16.48 14.26
CA GLN A 239 -21.36 -17.78 13.61
C GLN A 239 -22.60 -17.96 12.71
N VAL A 240 -22.34 -18.40 11.47
CA VAL A 240 -23.35 -18.78 10.49
C VAL A 240 -23.15 -20.27 10.18
N GLY A 241 -24.19 -21.08 10.37
CA GLY A 241 -24.09 -22.53 10.15
C GLY A 241 -23.32 -23.30 11.24
N VAL A 242 -22.55 -24.31 10.83
CA VAL A 242 -21.99 -25.33 11.75
C VAL A 242 -20.51 -25.12 12.12
N SER A 243 -19.85 -24.12 11.64
CA SER A 243 -18.41 -23.92 11.87
C SER A 243 -18.01 -22.48 12.22
N SER A 244 -16.78 -22.34 12.70
CA SER A 244 -16.28 -21.20 13.44
C SER A 244 -15.60 -20.11 12.59
N SER A 245 -15.95 -19.92 11.32
CA SER A 245 -15.39 -18.87 10.46
C SER A 245 -16.00 -17.50 10.76
N VAL A 246 -15.86 -17.04 12.00
CA VAL A 246 -16.40 -15.74 12.44
C VAL A 246 -15.54 -14.58 11.92
N GLY A 247 -16.19 -13.45 11.72
CA GLY A 247 -15.51 -12.21 11.35
C GLY A 247 -14.65 -11.64 12.49
N GLY A 248 -13.57 -10.96 12.14
CA GLY A 248 -12.72 -10.25 13.09
C GLY A 248 -13.41 -9.02 13.68
N PHE A 249 -13.13 -8.72 14.96
CA PHE A 249 -13.52 -7.45 15.56
C PHE A 249 -13.03 -6.28 14.72
N GLY A 250 -13.86 -5.26 14.51
CA GLY A 250 -13.66 -4.20 13.53
C GLY A 250 -14.56 -4.37 12.31
N GLY A 251 -15.67 -5.10 12.48
CA GLY A 251 -16.74 -5.22 11.49
C GLY A 251 -16.48 -6.24 10.37
N GLY A 252 -15.57 -7.20 10.54
CA GLY A 252 -15.43 -8.29 9.56
C GLY A 252 -16.69 -9.15 9.49
N GLY A 253 -17.11 -9.59 8.29
CA GLY A 253 -18.24 -10.51 8.09
C GLY A 253 -17.89 -11.95 8.46
N SER A 254 -18.87 -12.84 8.72
CA SER A 254 -18.65 -14.26 8.94
C SER A 254 -18.96 -15.10 7.71
N ALA A 255 -18.18 -16.16 7.50
CA ALA A 255 -18.46 -17.16 6.48
C ALA A 255 -19.27 -18.33 7.05
N HIS A 256 -19.97 -19.09 6.19
CA HIS A 256 -20.90 -20.14 6.63
C HIS A 256 -20.21 -21.41 7.16
N GLY A 257 -19.00 -21.66 6.69
CA GLY A 257 -18.20 -22.77 7.20
C GLY A 257 -18.57 -24.17 6.75
N ASN A 258 -19.40 -24.31 5.72
CA ASN A 258 -19.75 -25.61 5.12
C ASN A 258 -19.47 -25.53 3.60
N SER A 259 -18.80 -26.54 3.11
CA SER A 259 -18.36 -26.76 1.72
C SER A 259 -18.79 -25.70 0.71
N CYS A 260 -17.88 -24.85 0.31
CA CYS A 260 -17.97 -23.97 -0.87
C CYS A 260 -19.03 -22.86 -0.82
N ILE A 261 -19.23 -22.23 0.32
CA ILE A 261 -20.16 -21.09 0.40
C ILE A 261 -19.45 -19.77 0.17
N GLY A 262 -18.14 -19.72 0.43
CA GLY A 262 -17.28 -18.61 0.07
C GLY A 262 -16.83 -17.75 1.26
N GLY A 263 -15.77 -16.97 1.03
CA GLY A 263 -15.18 -16.08 2.01
C GLY A 263 -16.05 -14.87 2.35
N ALA A 264 -15.88 -14.33 3.55
CA ALA A 264 -16.64 -13.18 4.04
C ALA A 264 -15.92 -11.85 3.80
N GLY A 265 -16.67 -10.75 3.74
CA GLY A 265 -16.14 -9.41 3.51
C GLY A 265 -15.37 -8.81 4.69
N GLY A 266 -14.30 -8.08 4.43
CA GLY A 266 -13.53 -7.30 5.41
C GLY A 266 -14.23 -6.03 5.87
N GLY A 267 -14.07 -5.67 7.15
CA GLY A 267 -14.57 -4.40 7.71
C GLY A 267 -13.64 -3.23 7.41
N GLY A 268 -14.11 -2.00 7.56
CA GLY A 268 -13.29 -0.82 7.31
C GLY A 268 -14.08 0.49 7.35
N TYR A 269 -13.55 1.55 6.73
CA TYR A 269 -14.36 2.75 6.52
C TYR A 269 -15.65 2.38 5.79
N SER A 270 -15.55 1.61 4.72
CA SER A 270 -16.69 0.95 4.10
C SER A 270 -16.41 -0.56 4.02
N GLY A 271 -17.46 -1.38 4.09
CA GLY A 271 -17.31 -2.83 4.14
C GLY A 271 -17.08 -3.46 2.76
N GLY A 272 -16.25 -4.51 2.69
CA GLY A 272 -16.12 -5.37 1.53
C GLY A 272 -17.32 -6.32 1.37
N THR A 273 -17.53 -6.88 0.16
CA THR A 273 -18.58 -7.87 -0.07
C THR A 273 -18.26 -9.20 0.58
N GLY A 274 -19.27 -9.88 1.12
CA GLY A 274 -19.23 -11.34 1.25
C GLY A 274 -19.44 -11.96 -0.13
N SER A 275 -18.99 -13.20 -0.29
CA SER A 275 -19.21 -13.94 -1.54
C SER A 275 -20.66 -13.95 -1.99
N ASN A 276 -20.93 -13.70 -3.25
CA ASN A 276 -22.24 -13.67 -3.88
C ASN A 276 -22.50 -14.91 -4.77
N SER A 277 -21.54 -15.80 -4.86
CA SER A 277 -21.64 -17.08 -5.55
C SER A 277 -20.83 -18.17 -4.81
N TYR A 278 -21.06 -19.42 -5.20
CA TYR A 278 -20.33 -20.56 -4.60
C TYR A 278 -18.81 -20.41 -4.83
N CYS A 279 -18.03 -20.69 -3.78
CA CYS A 279 -16.59 -20.89 -3.81
C CYS A 279 -15.73 -19.65 -4.13
N ASN A 280 -16.25 -18.45 -4.03
CA ASN A 280 -15.48 -17.21 -4.21
C ASN A 280 -14.93 -16.68 -2.87
N ALA A 281 -13.85 -15.94 -2.92
CA ALA A 281 -13.33 -15.23 -1.76
C ALA A 281 -14.10 -13.94 -1.46
N GLY A 282 -14.01 -13.44 -0.24
CA GLY A 282 -14.59 -12.15 0.16
C GLY A 282 -13.74 -10.96 -0.26
N GLY A 283 -14.38 -9.81 -0.44
CA GLY A 283 -13.72 -8.53 -0.74
C GLY A 283 -13.12 -7.85 0.48
N GLY A 284 -12.09 -7.04 0.29
CA GLY A 284 -11.47 -6.23 1.35
C GLY A 284 -12.26 -4.97 1.70
N GLY A 285 -12.10 -4.46 2.91
CA GLY A 285 -12.69 -3.20 3.37
C GLY A 285 -11.99 -1.97 2.78
N GLY A 286 -12.72 -0.86 2.67
CA GLY A 286 -12.20 0.45 2.31
C GLY A 286 -11.54 1.16 3.50
N SER A 287 -10.72 2.14 3.20
CA SER A 287 -9.96 2.93 4.16
C SER A 287 -10.32 4.42 4.08
N TYR A 288 -9.87 5.19 5.08
CA TYR A 288 -10.07 6.64 5.12
C TYR A 288 -8.87 7.32 5.77
N ASN A 289 -8.43 8.44 5.23
CA ASN A 289 -7.36 9.23 5.84
C ASN A 289 -7.58 10.71 5.58
N ASN A 290 -7.88 11.47 6.64
CA ASN A 290 -8.08 12.92 6.59
C ASN A 290 -6.84 13.71 7.04
N GLY A 291 -5.75 13.04 7.40
CA GLY A 291 -4.49 13.70 7.82
C GLY A 291 -3.78 14.44 6.68
N SER A 292 -2.79 15.22 7.03
CA SER A 292 -1.75 15.72 6.13
C SER A 292 -0.60 14.69 6.01
N ASN A 293 0.36 14.91 5.13
CA ASN A 293 1.54 14.04 4.92
C ASN A 293 1.20 12.55 4.82
N LYS A 294 0.20 12.24 3.99
CA LYS A 294 -0.36 10.88 3.88
C LYS A 294 0.63 9.89 3.26
N SER A 295 0.69 8.70 3.86
CA SER A 295 1.40 7.54 3.30
C SER A 295 0.53 6.30 3.49
N ASN A 296 -0.09 5.82 2.42
CA ASN A 296 -1.07 4.74 2.44
C ASN A 296 -0.60 3.57 1.58
N THR A 297 -0.84 2.33 2.03
CA THR A 297 -0.45 1.11 1.31
C THR A 297 -1.58 0.09 1.40
N ALA A 298 -2.07 -0.37 0.25
CA ALA A 298 -3.05 -1.45 0.18
C ALA A 298 -2.38 -2.80 0.51
N GLY A 299 -3.12 -3.72 1.11
CA GLY A 299 -2.66 -5.10 1.32
C GLY A 299 -1.33 -5.22 2.08
N ALA A 300 -1.12 -4.41 3.13
CA ALA A 300 0.18 -4.26 3.79
C ALA A 300 0.34 -5.06 5.09
N ASN A 301 -0.77 -5.51 5.73
CA ASN A 301 -0.72 -6.09 7.07
C ASN A 301 -1.28 -7.51 7.13
N GLU A 302 -0.55 -8.39 7.78
CA GLU A 302 -0.96 -9.75 8.15
C GLU A 302 -1.29 -9.83 9.65
N GLY A 303 -2.18 -10.75 10.03
CA GLY A 303 -2.61 -10.93 11.42
C GLY A 303 -3.56 -9.85 11.92
N HIS A 304 -3.41 -9.46 13.18
CA HIS A 304 -4.22 -8.41 13.81
C HIS A 304 -3.79 -7.01 13.37
N GLY A 305 -4.70 -6.07 13.48
CA GLY A 305 -4.41 -4.65 13.29
C GLY A 305 -3.54 -4.06 14.41
N LYS A 306 -3.16 -2.81 14.22
CA LYS A 306 -2.36 -2.03 15.17
C LYS A 306 -2.58 -0.53 14.94
N VAL A 307 -2.42 0.26 15.97
CA VAL A 307 -2.33 1.72 15.90
C VAL A 307 -1.06 2.20 16.59
N THR A 308 -0.32 3.11 15.97
CA THR A 308 0.70 3.90 16.66
C THR A 308 0.34 5.37 16.54
N ILE A 309 0.39 6.08 17.67
CA ILE A 309 0.25 7.53 17.75
C ILE A 309 1.57 8.07 18.25
N THR A 310 2.24 8.86 17.44
CA THR A 310 3.51 9.49 17.77
C THR A 310 3.26 10.96 18.08
N ALA A 311 3.47 11.33 19.33
CA ALA A 311 3.27 12.69 19.81
C ALA A 311 4.58 13.46 19.82
N CYS A 312 4.55 14.67 19.34
CA CYS A 312 5.57 15.67 19.61
C CYS A 312 5.16 16.48 20.84
N LEU A 313 5.61 16.07 22.01
CA LEU A 313 5.37 16.78 23.26
C LEU A 313 6.62 17.56 23.65
N GLY A 314 6.76 18.81 23.14
CA GLY A 314 7.91 19.66 23.42
C GLY A 314 8.51 20.30 22.17
N PHE A 315 9.86 20.47 22.16
CA PHE A 315 10.55 21.05 21.01
C PHE A 315 10.89 19.98 19.96
N CYS A 316 10.28 20.07 18.77
CA CYS A 316 10.36 19.02 17.74
C CYS A 316 10.06 19.58 16.34
N PHE A 317 10.28 18.75 15.31
CA PHE A 317 9.70 18.95 13.99
C PHE A 317 8.23 18.54 14.00
N GLU A 318 7.36 19.40 13.49
CA GLU A 318 5.92 19.16 13.41
C GLU A 318 5.52 18.57 12.06
N SER A 319 6.11 19.09 10.97
CA SER A 319 5.75 18.67 9.63
C SER A 319 6.87 18.91 8.62
N VAL A 320 6.79 18.22 7.49
CA VAL A 320 7.58 18.51 6.28
C VAL A 320 6.64 18.59 5.08
N SER A 321 6.88 19.58 4.24
CA SER A 321 6.15 19.77 2.98
C SER A 321 7.15 19.82 1.83
N VAL A 322 7.12 18.83 0.95
CA VAL A 322 7.99 18.76 -0.23
C VAL A 322 7.35 19.55 -1.37
N ALA A 323 8.15 20.36 -2.05
CA ALA A 323 7.71 21.11 -3.21
C ALA A 323 7.30 20.18 -4.36
N SER A 324 6.32 20.61 -5.16
CA SER A 324 5.82 19.84 -6.32
C SER A 324 6.89 19.54 -7.39
N ASN A 325 7.99 20.26 -7.40
CA ASN A 325 9.13 20.04 -8.30
C ASN A 325 10.36 19.42 -7.60
N ASN A 326 10.21 18.98 -6.34
CA ASN A 326 11.25 18.36 -5.52
C ASN A 326 12.52 19.20 -5.28
N THR A 327 12.49 20.51 -5.58
CA THR A 327 13.67 21.38 -5.42
C THR A 327 13.90 21.83 -3.98
N TYR A 328 12.89 21.74 -3.12
CA TYR A 328 13.00 22.02 -1.70
C TYR A 328 11.95 21.29 -0.86
N ALA A 329 12.19 21.24 0.44
CA ALA A 329 11.21 20.85 1.45
C ALA A 329 11.19 21.89 2.58
N ASP A 330 10.00 22.31 3.00
CA ASP A 330 9.80 23.16 4.17
C ASP A 330 9.54 22.30 5.41
N VAL A 331 10.36 22.47 6.45
CA VAL A 331 10.20 21.79 7.73
C VAL A 331 9.71 22.79 8.77
N THR A 332 8.59 22.49 9.42
CA THR A 332 8.02 23.28 10.51
C THR A 332 8.49 22.74 11.85
N LEU A 333 8.92 23.63 12.73
CA LEU A 333 9.33 23.38 14.10
C LEU A 333 8.25 23.89 15.05
N SER A 334 8.03 23.20 16.16
CA SER A 334 7.09 23.62 17.24
C SER A 334 7.47 24.92 17.95
N ALA A 335 8.73 25.35 17.81
CA ALA A 335 9.25 26.62 18.31
C ALA A 335 10.44 27.08 17.47
N GLY A 336 10.88 28.32 17.61
CA GLY A 336 12.04 28.85 16.91
C GLY A 336 13.31 28.05 17.18
N GLY A 337 14.03 27.66 16.12
CA GLY A 337 15.24 26.83 16.18
C GLY A 337 16.54 27.64 16.21
N TYR A 338 17.51 27.19 17.02
CA TYR A 338 18.84 27.76 17.19
C TYR A 338 19.89 26.64 17.25
N ASN A 339 21.12 26.94 16.84
CA ASN A 339 22.23 25.96 16.89
C ASN A 339 23.02 25.99 18.22
N THR A 340 22.72 26.92 19.12
CA THR A 340 23.38 27.01 20.42
C THR A 340 22.39 26.97 21.57
N ASN A 341 22.78 26.30 22.66
CA ASN A 341 22.04 26.31 23.92
C ASN A 341 21.92 27.75 24.46
N GLY A 342 20.69 28.18 24.78
CA GLY A 342 20.40 29.54 25.22
C GLY A 342 19.78 30.45 24.16
N GLY A 343 19.35 29.90 23.02
CA GLY A 343 18.52 30.61 22.02
C GLY A 343 19.30 31.64 21.19
N SER A 344 20.49 31.27 20.73
CA SER A 344 21.28 32.10 19.82
C SER A 344 21.90 31.25 18.70
N GLY A 345 22.33 31.92 17.64
CA GLY A 345 22.94 31.31 16.45
C GLY A 345 21.93 30.76 15.45
N ALA A 346 22.22 30.93 14.19
CA ALA A 346 21.43 30.40 13.10
C ALA A 346 21.70 28.88 12.93
N LEU A 347 20.68 28.12 12.57
CA LEU A 347 20.85 26.74 12.18
C LEU A 347 21.65 26.62 10.88
N GLU A 348 22.48 25.60 10.79
CA GLU A 348 23.35 25.28 9.67
C GLU A 348 22.99 23.90 9.11
N THR A 349 23.41 23.58 7.88
CA THR A 349 23.15 22.28 7.25
C THR A 349 23.71 21.12 8.09
N SER A 350 24.82 21.34 8.80
CA SER A 350 25.45 20.36 9.71
C SER A 350 24.61 20.00 10.94
N ASP A 351 23.59 20.80 11.30
CA ASP A 351 22.69 20.52 12.42
C ASP A 351 21.66 19.45 12.10
N PHE A 352 21.54 19.08 10.82
CA PHE A 352 20.56 18.15 10.32
C PHE A 352 21.18 16.91 9.67
N ALA A 353 20.46 15.80 9.75
CA ALA A 353 20.70 14.60 8.96
C ALA A 353 19.53 14.38 8.00
N LEU A 354 19.83 13.99 6.75
CA LEU A 354 18.85 13.58 5.76
C LEU A 354 19.09 12.13 5.41
N THR A 355 18.02 11.34 5.46
CA THR A 355 17.99 9.96 4.98
C THR A 355 17.07 9.87 3.77
N PHE A 356 17.55 9.24 2.71
CA PHE A 356 16.78 8.97 1.50
C PHE A 356 16.45 7.50 1.41
N ALA A 357 15.18 7.16 1.14
CA ALA A 357 14.73 5.80 0.87
C ALA A 357 14.12 5.73 -0.52
N ARG A 358 14.66 4.85 -1.36
CA ARG A 358 14.26 4.68 -2.76
C ARG A 358 12.89 4.04 -2.92
N ASN A 359 12.50 3.10 -2.03
CA ASN A 359 11.20 2.39 -2.01
C ASN A 359 10.78 1.77 -3.37
N GLY A 360 11.76 1.40 -4.20
CA GLY A 360 11.51 0.90 -5.56
C GLY A 360 11.40 1.98 -6.64
N GLY A 361 11.47 3.25 -6.30
CA GLY A 361 11.39 4.37 -7.25
C GLY A 361 12.61 4.53 -8.16
N VAL A 362 12.60 5.54 -9.00
CA VAL A 362 13.61 5.78 -10.05
C VAL A 362 14.74 6.68 -9.58
N ALA A 363 14.45 7.69 -8.75
CA ALA A 363 15.50 8.52 -8.17
C ALA A 363 16.44 7.68 -7.30
N THR A 364 17.72 8.01 -7.33
CA THR A 364 18.78 7.20 -6.70
C THR A 364 19.38 7.84 -5.45
N ASN A 365 19.25 9.15 -5.29
CA ASN A 365 19.76 9.88 -4.13
C ASN A 365 19.09 11.26 -3.99
N THR A 366 19.10 11.79 -2.76
CA THR A 366 18.73 13.18 -2.45
C THR A 366 19.67 13.71 -1.39
N VAL A 367 20.16 14.94 -1.58
CA VAL A 367 21.02 15.64 -0.62
C VAL A 367 20.50 17.05 -0.36
N ILE A 368 20.79 17.60 0.82
CA ILE A 368 20.55 19.00 1.15
C ILE A 368 21.65 19.84 0.51
N SER A 369 21.29 20.74 -0.40
CA SER A 369 22.25 21.71 -0.98
C SER A 369 22.48 22.92 -0.06
N SER A 370 21.43 23.42 0.57
CA SER A 370 21.49 24.48 1.58
C SER A 370 20.20 24.52 2.42
N ILE A 371 20.24 25.26 3.52
CA ILE A 371 19.05 25.63 4.30
C ILE A 371 18.90 27.14 4.35
N LYS A 372 17.66 27.62 4.20
CA LYS A 372 17.33 29.05 4.10
C LYS A 372 15.98 29.36 4.77
N LYS A 373 15.65 30.65 4.85
CA LYS A 373 14.27 31.08 5.15
C LYS A 373 13.34 30.64 4.03
N ASN A 374 12.09 30.32 4.37
CA ASN A 374 11.07 29.92 3.40
C ASN A 374 10.44 31.11 2.64
N ASN A 375 11.18 32.21 2.50
CA ASN A 375 10.70 33.47 1.89
C ASN A 375 10.90 33.54 0.37
N ASN A 376 11.56 32.56 -0.25
CA ASN A 376 11.73 32.46 -1.69
C ASN A 376 11.93 31.02 -2.14
N THR A 377 11.37 30.66 -3.30
CA THR A 377 11.50 29.30 -3.89
C THR A 377 12.81 29.11 -4.66
N SER A 378 13.52 30.20 -4.98
CA SER A 378 14.83 30.13 -5.58
C SER A 378 15.92 30.19 -4.51
N GLU A 379 16.81 29.19 -4.48
CA GLU A 379 17.89 29.06 -3.52
C GLU A 379 18.79 30.33 -3.44
N GLY A 380 19.14 30.90 -4.60
CA GLY A 380 19.98 32.10 -4.68
C GLY A 380 19.30 33.38 -4.15
N SER A 381 17.96 33.39 -4.08
CA SER A 381 17.16 34.54 -3.63
C SER A 381 16.60 34.39 -2.23
N ALA A 382 16.59 33.16 -1.68
CA ALA A 382 16.11 32.89 -0.33
C ALA A 382 17.09 33.49 0.71
N GLY A 383 16.53 34.11 1.75
CA GLY A 383 17.29 34.73 2.84
C GLY A 383 18.03 33.71 3.71
N ALA A 384 19.20 34.09 4.20
CA ALA A 384 19.92 33.29 5.19
C ALA A 384 19.14 33.20 6.49
N LEU A 385 19.27 32.07 7.21
CA LEU A 385 18.73 31.93 8.55
C LEU A 385 19.41 32.88 9.52
N SER A 386 18.68 33.30 10.53
CA SER A 386 19.16 34.23 11.58
C SER A 386 19.06 33.67 12.98
N GLY A 387 18.45 32.48 13.11
CA GLY A 387 18.08 31.87 14.37
C GLY A 387 16.66 32.29 14.82
N GLY A 388 15.92 31.33 15.35
CA GLY A 388 14.53 31.51 15.78
C GLY A 388 13.48 31.32 14.69
N GLU A 389 13.87 30.84 13.52
CA GLU A 389 12.90 30.45 12.50
C GLU A 389 12.10 29.22 12.96
N THR A 390 10.78 29.25 12.74
CA THR A 390 9.86 28.14 12.97
C THR A 390 9.62 27.32 11.70
N VAL A 391 9.96 27.86 10.51
CA VAL A 391 9.93 27.14 9.25
C VAL A 391 11.27 27.31 8.55
N ILE A 392 11.88 26.19 8.20
CA ILE A 392 13.19 26.14 7.53
C ILE A 392 12.99 25.50 6.16
N ARG A 393 13.46 26.15 5.11
CA ARG A 393 13.50 25.61 3.75
C ARG A 393 14.81 24.87 3.52
N PHE A 394 14.70 23.60 3.23
CA PHE A 394 15.78 22.71 2.81
C PHE A 394 15.79 22.66 1.29
N PHE A 395 16.75 23.28 0.64
CA PHE A 395 16.94 23.12 -0.80
C PHE A 395 17.55 21.75 -1.05
N LEU A 396 16.99 21.03 -2.04
CA LEU A 396 17.29 19.64 -2.32
C LEU A 396 17.90 19.48 -3.71
N THR A 397 18.87 18.58 -3.81
CA THR A 397 19.36 18.07 -5.09
C THR A 397 18.98 16.59 -5.17
N VAL A 398 18.03 16.27 -6.06
CA VAL A 398 17.57 14.90 -6.32
C VAL A 398 18.35 14.38 -7.54
N THR A 399 18.93 13.18 -7.41
CA THR A 399 19.62 12.49 -8.51
C THR A 399 18.67 11.53 -9.18
N GLY A 400 18.37 11.78 -10.46
CA GLY A 400 17.31 11.09 -11.21
C GLY A 400 15.95 11.78 -11.05
N THR A 401 14.92 11.22 -11.69
CA THR A 401 13.55 11.72 -11.64
C THR A 401 12.76 10.90 -10.63
N ALA A 402 12.15 11.54 -9.63
CA ALA A 402 11.36 10.84 -8.63
C ALA A 402 10.08 10.26 -9.24
N GLY A 403 9.69 9.07 -8.82
CA GLY A 403 8.48 8.36 -9.23
C GLY A 403 7.37 8.34 -8.16
N GLY A 404 7.42 9.29 -7.20
CA GLY A 404 6.35 9.46 -6.22
C GLY A 404 6.31 8.43 -5.07
N VAL A 405 7.27 7.51 -5.02
CA VAL A 405 7.39 6.50 -3.95
C VAL A 405 8.61 6.70 -3.06
N GLU A 406 9.58 7.48 -3.55
CA GLU A 406 10.78 7.81 -2.80
C GLU A 406 10.46 8.73 -1.62
N THR A 407 11.13 8.51 -0.50
CA THR A 407 10.94 9.32 0.72
C THR A 407 12.25 9.93 1.20
N ILE A 408 12.16 11.13 1.75
CA ILE A 408 13.20 11.77 2.53
C ILE A 408 12.78 11.82 3.99
N SER A 409 13.74 11.66 4.91
CA SER A 409 13.53 11.88 6.33
C SER A 409 14.59 12.85 6.84
N ILE A 410 14.15 13.91 7.51
CA ILE A 410 15.01 14.95 8.09
C ILE A 410 14.94 14.83 9.61
N SER A 411 16.08 14.74 10.26
CA SER A 411 16.24 14.67 11.71
C SER A 411 17.34 15.62 12.19
N PRO A 412 17.41 15.97 13.51
CA PRO A 412 18.60 16.56 14.07
C PRO A 412 19.80 15.63 13.85
N ASN A 413 20.97 16.19 13.56
CA ASN A 413 22.20 15.39 13.39
C ASN A 413 22.59 14.65 14.69
N ASN A 414 22.32 15.27 15.84
CA ASN A 414 22.47 14.68 17.17
C ASN A 414 21.57 15.44 18.18
N SER A 415 21.54 14.98 19.44
CA SER A 415 20.71 15.56 20.50
C SER A 415 21.17 16.92 21.04
N THR A 416 22.24 17.49 20.47
CA THR A 416 22.80 18.80 20.86
C THR A 416 22.98 19.71 19.63
N SER A 417 22.33 19.43 18.51
CA SER A 417 22.44 20.22 17.29
C SER A 417 21.43 21.36 17.24
N ILE A 418 20.21 21.17 17.76
CA ILE A 418 19.11 22.10 17.62
C ILE A 418 18.47 22.39 18.97
N TYR A 419 18.30 23.68 19.31
CA TYR A 419 17.73 24.16 20.57
C TYR A 419 16.59 25.15 20.31
N ASN A 420 15.66 25.28 21.24
CA ASN A 420 14.75 26.42 21.29
C ASN A 420 15.34 27.61 22.07
N SER A 421 14.60 28.72 22.16
CA SER A 421 15.01 29.93 22.89
C SER A 421 15.25 29.70 24.38
N SER A 422 14.59 28.70 24.98
CA SER A 422 14.77 28.32 26.39
C SER A 422 15.96 27.37 26.62
N GLY A 423 16.71 27.01 25.57
CA GLY A 423 17.81 26.06 25.65
C GLY A 423 17.40 24.60 25.69
N THR A 424 16.12 24.28 25.42
CA THR A 424 15.67 22.89 25.30
C THR A 424 16.17 22.31 23.98
N ALA A 425 16.93 21.22 24.07
CA ALA A 425 17.45 20.53 22.89
C ALA A 425 16.37 19.66 22.21
N MET A 426 16.41 19.58 20.88
CA MET A 426 15.60 18.64 20.11
C MET A 426 16.22 17.25 20.18
N SER A 427 15.38 16.21 20.39
CA SER A 427 15.85 14.83 20.39
C SER A 427 16.39 14.41 19.01
N ALA A 428 17.51 13.71 18.97
CA ALA A 428 18.06 13.13 17.74
C ALA A 428 17.13 12.09 17.10
N SER A 429 16.20 11.49 17.87
CA SER A 429 15.18 10.58 17.34
C SER A 429 13.97 11.30 16.73
N ASN A 430 13.87 12.62 16.88
CA ASN A 430 12.81 13.40 16.26
C ASN A 430 13.11 13.50 14.76
N ALA A 431 12.20 13.02 13.93
CA ALA A 431 12.34 13.04 12.49
C ALA A 431 10.98 13.30 11.83
N VAL A 432 11.02 14.02 10.72
CA VAL A 432 9.87 14.17 9.83
C VAL A 432 10.20 13.56 8.48
N ALA A 433 9.23 12.89 7.87
CA ALA A 433 9.41 12.25 6.57
C ALA A 433 8.41 12.78 5.55
N GLY A 434 8.89 13.07 4.35
CA GLY A 434 8.09 13.48 3.21
C GLY A 434 8.34 12.60 1.99
N THR A 435 7.30 12.40 1.19
CA THR A 435 7.40 11.69 -0.09
C THR A 435 7.77 12.69 -1.18
N LEU A 436 8.72 12.35 -2.04
CA LEU A 436 9.01 13.14 -3.23
C LEU A 436 7.81 13.10 -4.18
N THR A 437 7.54 14.23 -4.81
CA THR A 437 6.50 14.34 -5.84
C THR A 437 6.88 13.50 -7.05
N ASP A 438 5.92 12.81 -7.63
CA ASP A 438 6.10 12.11 -8.89
C ASP A 438 6.32 13.10 -10.03
N LEU A 439 7.44 12.96 -10.71
CA LEU A 439 7.83 13.73 -11.89
C LEU A 439 8.19 12.82 -13.08
N ASN A 440 7.96 11.51 -12.92
CA ASN A 440 8.37 10.51 -13.89
C ASN A 440 7.11 9.94 -14.58
N GLY A 441 6.95 10.23 -15.85
CA GLY A 441 5.84 9.66 -16.59
C GLY A 441 5.97 8.14 -16.81
N PRO A 442 4.90 7.46 -17.27
CA PRO A 442 4.89 6.02 -17.48
C PRO A 442 6.03 5.56 -18.40
N TYR A 443 6.69 4.47 -18.04
CA TYR A 443 7.76 3.88 -18.86
C TYR A 443 7.56 2.37 -19.02
N ILE A 444 8.13 1.81 -20.09
CA ILE A 444 8.05 0.39 -20.40
C ILE A 444 8.96 -0.39 -19.46
N THR A 445 8.39 -1.33 -18.71
CA THR A 445 9.12 -2.22 -17.80
C THR A 445 9.48 -3.54 -18.45
N GLY A 446 8.70 -3.99 -19.45
CA GLY A 446 8.93 -5.23 -20.18
C GLY A 446 8.09 -5.35 -21.44
N LEU A 447 8.56 -6.21 -22.34
CA LEU A 447 7.83 -6.66 -23.52
C LEU A 447 7.80 -8.17 -23.60
N SER A 448 6.71 -8.73 -24.10
CA SER A 448 6.63 -10.12 -24.53
C SER A 448 5.88 -10.22 -25.87
N ILE A 449 6.31 -11.16 -26.71
CA ILE A 449 5.70 -11.40 -28.03
C ILE A 449 4.84 -12.65 -27.99
N ALA A 450 3.68 -12.62 -28.64
CA ALA A 450 2.82 -13.80 -28.78
C ALA A 450 3.50 -14.88 -29.64
N ASP A 451 3.12 -16.14 -29.42
CA ASP A 451 3.70 -17.29 -30.13
C ASP A 451 3.59 -17.21 -31.66
N ASP A 452 2.57 -16.52 -32.17
CA ASP A 452 2.32 -16.31 -33.61
C ASP A 452 2.88 -14.99 -34.15
N ASN A 453 3.57 -14.21 -33.31
CA ASN A 453 4.02 -12.84 -33.59
C ASN A 453 2.91 -11.83 -33.93
N SER A 454 1.64 -12.17 -33.66
CA SER A 454 0.50 -11.30 -34.01
C SER A 454 0.30 -10.13 -33.05
N THR A 455 0.78 -10.27 -31.82
CA THR A 455 0.66 -9.24 -30.78
C THR A 455 1.90 -9.14 -29.92
N VAL A 456 2.17 -7.95 -29.40
CA VAL A 456 3.16 -7.68 -28.37
C VAL A 456 2.49 -7.16 -27.11
N SER A 457 2.79 -7.76 -25.97
CA SER A 457 2.39 -7.25 -24.66
C SER A 457 3.43 -6.27 -24.14
N VAL A 458 2.97 -5.13 -23.65
CA VAL A 458 3.78 -4.01 -23.14
C VAL A 458 3.38 -3.74 -21.69
N ASP A 459 4.27 -4.00 -20.77
CA ASP A 459 4.07 -3.70 -19.36
C ASP A 459 4.55 -2.28 -19.06
N LEU A 460 3.65 -1.45 -18.50
CA LEU A 460 4.00 -0.11 -18.02
C LEU A 460 4.26 -0.10 -16.52
N SER A 461 5.10 0.85 -16.08
CA SER A 461 5.43 1.08 -14.66
C SER A 461 4.21 1.44 -13.82
N GLU A 462 3.19 2.01 -14.43
CA GLU A 462 2.01 2.55 -13.77
C GLU A 462 0.83 2.68 -14.73
N THR A 463 -0.33 3.09 -14.19
CA THR A 463 -1.52 3.36 -15.00
C THR A 463 -1.30 4.58 -15.90
N ALA A 464 -1.64 4.46 -17.17
CA ALA A 464 -1.39 5.46 -18.18
C ALA A 464 -2.68 5.96 -18.86
N TYR A 465 -2.62 7.21 -19.34
CA TYR A 465 -3.72 7.94 -19.94
C TYR A 465 -3.25 8.64 -21.23
N ASN A 466 -4.17 8.87 -22.18
CA ASN A 466 -3.84 9.59 -23.41
C ASN A 466 -4.00 11.12 -23.32
N THR A 467 -4.48 11.62 -22.17
CA THR A 467 -4.61 13.07 -21.93
C THR A 467 -3.87 13.49 -20.67
N ASN A 468 -3.27 14.67 -20.72
CA ASN A 468 -2.67 15.30 -19.55
C ASN A 468 -3.76 15.54 -18.48
N GLY A 469 -3.51 15.05 -17.25
CA GLY A 469 -4.45 15.16 -16.12
C GLY A 469 -5.23 13.88 -15.82
N GLY A 470 -4.77 12.73 -16.29
CA GLY A 470 -5.21 11.40 -15.80
C GLY A 470 -6.59 10.99 -16.32
N SER A 471 -6.88 11.24 -17.59
CA SER A 471 -8.12 10.80 -18.23
C SER A 471 -7.89 10.29 -19.65
N GLY A 472 -8.85 9.50 -20.15
CA GLY A 472 -8.80 8.91 -21.49
C GLY A 472 -7.97 7.62 -21.56
N ALA A 473 -8.50 6.62 -22.25
CA ALA A 473 -7.79 5.37 -22.51
C ALA A 473 -6.74 5.55 -23.61
N LEU A 474 -5.64 4.81 -23.53
CA LEU A 474 -4.67 4.79 -24.63
C LEU A 474 -5.27 4.20 -25.89
N GLU A 475 -4.88 4.76 -27.01
CA GLU A 475 -5.28 4.36 -28.36
C GLU A 475 -4.07 3.81 -29.14
N THR A 476 -4.33 3.17 -30.30
CA THR A 476 -3.25 2.68 -31.16
C THR A 476 -2.32 3.78 -31.65
N SER A 477 -2.84 5.00 -31.82
CA SER A 477 -2.09 6.19 -32.23
C SER A 477 -1.07 6.69 -31.19
N ASP A 478 -1.18 6.25 -29.91
CA ASP A 478 -0.27 6.62 -28.84
C ASP A 478 1.06 5.82 -28.88
N TRP A 479 1.12 4.81 -29.74
CA TRP A 479 2.23 3.89 -29.86
C TRP A 479 2.85 3.90 -31.26
N ALA A 480 4.17 3.78 -31.30
CA ALA A 480 4.93 3.62 -32.52
C ALA A 480 5.72 2.31 -32.50
N LEU A 481 5.57 1.52 -33.55
CA LEU A 481 6.29 0.28 -33.79
C LEU A 481 7.40 0.51 -34.83
N SER A 482 8.54 -0.12 -34.62
CA SER A 482 9.57 -0.26 -35.65
C SER A 482 10.22 -1.64 -35.57
N ILE A 483 10.75 -2.12 -36.68
CA ILE A 483 11.41 -3.43 -36.78
C ILE A 483 12.75 -3.28 -37.46
N SER A 484 13.71 -4.07 -37.03
CA SER A 484 15.03 -4.14 -37.64
C SER A 484 15.53 -5.57 -37.68
N GLY A 485 16.40 -5.88 -38.64
CA GLY A 485 16.90 -7.22 -38.86
C GLY A 485 15.89 -8.12 -39.59
N GLY A 486 16.31 -9.34 -39.92
CA GLY A 486 15.48 -10.39 -40.51
C GLY A 486 14.87 -10.11 -41.88
N ALA A 487 13.84 -10.89 -42.21
CA ALA A 487 13.18 -10.85 -43.51
C ALA A 487 11.78 -10.22 -43.44
N ALA A 488 11.13 -10.27 -42.26
CA ALA A 488 9.80 -9.67 -42.07
C ALA A 488 9.91 -8.16 -41.86
N THR A 489 8.88 -7.43 -42.33
CA THR A 489 8.73 -5.99 -42.14
C THR A 489 7.38 -5.68 -41.52
N LEU A 490 7.22 -4.48 -40.94
CA LEU A 490 5.91 -4.03 -40.45
C LEU A 490 5.03 -3.56 -41.62
N SER A 491 3.76 -3.95 -41.59
CA SER A 491 2.75 -3.41 -42.52
C SER A 491 2.30 -1.99 -42.12
N SER A 492 2.46 -1.64 -40.84
CA SER A 492 2.20 -0.30 -40.27
C SER A 492 3.12 -0.05 -39.07
N ALA A 493 3.56 1.20 -38.91
CA ALA A 493 4.25 1.66 -37.72
C ALA A 493 3.30 1.91 -36.53
N THR A 494 1.99 1.95 -36.78
CA THR A 494 0.95 2.07 -35.74
C THR A 494 0.37 0.68 -35.49
N PRO A 495 0.19 0.26 -34.23
CA PRO A 495 -0.44 -1.02 -33.91
C PRO A 495 -1.82 -1.16 -34.56
N SER A 496 -2.17 -2.38 -34.97
CA SER A 496 -3.48 -2.66 -35.59
C SER A 496 -4.63 -2.77 -34.58
N SER A 497 -4.33 -3.01 -33.32
CA SER A 497 -5.27 -3.11 -32.21
C SER A 497 -4.59 -2.78 -30.89
N ILE A 498 -5.40 -2.46 -29.87
CA ILE A 498 -4.97 -2.25 -28.50
C ILE A 498 -6.00 -2.84 -27.54
N SER A 499 -5.57 -3.49 -26.49
CA SER A 499 -6.39 -3.90 -25.35
C SER A 499 -5.57 -3.77 -24.05
N LEU A 500 -6.28 -3.60 -22.92
CA LEU A 500 -5.67 -3.37 -21.61
C LEU A 500 -6.13 -4.44 -20.62
N SER A 501 -5.17 -4.98 -19.87
CA SER A 501 -5.42 -5.80 -18.69
C SER A 501 -4.46 -5.35 -17.58
N SER A 502 -4.99 -4.75 -16.51
CA SER A 502 -4.17 -4.08 -15.47
C SER A 502 -3.27 -2.99 -16.09
N ASN A 503 -1.94 -3.08 -15.96
CA ASN A 503 -0.97 -2.16 -16.58
C ASN A 503 -0.28 -2.76 -17.83
N THR A 504 -0.79 -3.87 -18.33
CA THR A 504 -0.28 -4.55 -19.54
C THR A 504 -1.15 -4.22 -20.75
N TYR A 505 -0.57 -3.60 -21.75
CA TYR A 505 -1.20 -3.30 -23.03
C TYR A 505 -0.82 -4.36 -24.06
N THR A 506 -1.81 -4.97 -24.71
CA THR A 506 -1.60 -5.89 -25.83
C THR A 506 -1.82 -5.15 -27.13
N LEU A 507 -0.75 -4.99 -27.92
CA LEU A 507 -0.75 -4.25 -29.18
C LEU A 507 -0.69 -5.22 -30.36
N GLY A 508 -1.56 -5.01 -31.36
CA GLY A 508 -1.54 -5.80 -32.60
C GLY A 508 -0.34 -5.46 -33.48
N VAL A 509 0.40 -6.50 -33.90
CA VAL A 509 1.57 -6.38 -34.78
C VAL A 509 1.22 -6.90 -36.16
N GLY A 510 1.16 -6.00 -37.14
CA GLY A 510 0.99 -6.37 -38.55
C GLY A 510 2.33 -6.64 -39.19
N LEU A 511 2.59 -7.89 -39.59
CA LEU A 511 3.81 -8.28 -40.31
C LEU A 511 3.53 -8.50 -41.80
N SER A 512 4.49 -8.11 -42.64
CA SER A 512 4.61 -8.49 -44.02
C SER A 512 5.81 -9.39 -44.21
N GLY A 513 5.61 -10.57 -44.72
CA GLY A 513 6.61 -11.62 -44.77
C GLY A 513 6.65 -12.50 -43.51
N THR A 514 7.46 -13.53 -43.52
CA THR A 514 7.60 -14.52 -42.44
C THR A 514 8.82 -14.17 -41.60
N ALA A 515 8.64 -14.00 -40.30
CA ALA A 515 9.74 -13.75 -39.37
C ALA A 515 10.70 -14.95 -39.30
N ASN A 516 12.00 -14.66 -39.24
CA ASN A 516 13.08 -15.65 -39.22
C ASN A 516 13.82 -15.70 -37.88
N GLY A 517 13.34 -15.02 -36.87
CA GLY A 517 13.95 -14.99 -35.54
C GLY A 517 15.13 -14.01 -35.38
N SER A 518 15.45 -13.24 -36.43
CA SER A 518 16.48 -12.20 -36.36
C SER A 518 15.88 -10.79 -36.28
N GLU A 519 14.57 -10.68 -36.42
CA GLU A 519 13.84 -9.42 -36.33
C GLU A 519 13.75 -8.97 -34.88
N VAL A 520 14.07 -7.68 -34.64
CA VAL A 520 13.90 -7.01 -33.36
C VAL A 520 12.78 -5.97 -33.52
N LEU A 521 11.65 -6.23 -32.87
CA LEU A 521 10.55 -5.28 -32.75
C LEU A 521 10.87 -4.29 -31.66
N THR A 522 10.71 -3.00 -31.95
CA THR A 522 10.83 -1.90 -30.96
C THR A 522 9.47 -1.22 -30.82
N VAL A 523 9.04 -1.04 -29.56
CA VAL A 523 7.80 -0.33 -29.20
C VAL A 523 8.17 0.98 -28.50
N LYS A 524 7.53 2.09 -28.87
CA LYS A 524 7.74 3.40 -28.24
C LYS A 524 6.43 4.14 -28.04
N PRO A 525 6.31 4.94 -26.96
CA PRO A 525 5.31 6.00 -26.89
C PRO A 525 5.49 7.01 -28.04
N VAL A 526 4.42 7.51 -28.59
CA VAL A 526 4.43 8.70 -29.44
C VAL A 526 4.65 9.92 -28.55
N ALA A 527 5.34 10.93 -29.02
CA ALA A 527 5.65 12.11 -28.23
C ALA A 527 4.37 12.81 -27.75
N ASN A 528 4.27 13.10 -26.47
CA ASN A 528 3.16 13.79 -25.81
C ASN A 528 1.79 13.06 -26.00
N SER A 529 1.78 11.73 -25.96
CA SER A 529 0.55 10.95 -26.12
C SER A 529 0.23 10.07 -24.91
N ILE A 530 1.19 9.76 -24.08
CA ILE A 530 1.01 8.89 -22.90
C ILE A 530 1.43 9.65 -21.63
N TYR A 531 0.53 9.71 -20.66
CA TYR A 531 0.68 10.44 -19.40
C TYR A 531 0.31 9.57 -18.20
N ASP A 532 0.85 9.89 -17.01
CA ASP A 532 0.34 9.41 -15.74
C ASP A 532 -0.87 10.24 -15.24
N ALA A 533 -1.37 9.90 -14.04
CA ALA A 533 -2.46 10.63 -13.39
C ALA A 533 -2.05 12.07 -12.97
N SER A 534 -0.78 12.32 -12.76
CA SER A 534 -0.22 13.63 -12.38
C SER A 534 0.05 14.53 -13.58
N GLY A 535 -0.03 14.01 -14.80
CA GLY A 535 0.22 14.72 -16.05
C GLY A 535 1.68 14.65 -16.51
N ASN A 536 2.52 13.79 -15.91
CA ASN A 536 3.87 13.56 -16.39
C ASN A 536 3.83 12.74 -17.68
N VAL A 537 4.55 13.20 -18.70
CA VAL A 537 4.56 12.56 -20.02
C VAL A 537 5.57 11.42 -20.09
N SER A 538 5.18 10.32 -20.72
CA SER A 538 6.08 9.24 -21.07
C SER A 538 7.13 9.69 -22.07
N THR A 539 8.41 9.39 -21.79
CA THR A 539 9.51 9.69 -22.72
C THR A 539 9.48 8.76 -23.94
N THR A 540 9.84 9.26 -25.11
CA THR A 540 10.02 8.44 -26.31
C THR A 540 11.28 7.55 -26.29
N VAL A 541 12.19 7.84 -25.35
CA VAL A 541 13.40 7.04 -25.12
C VAL A 541 13.11 6.06 -24.00
N GLN A 542 13.05 4.77 -24.35
CA GLN A 542 12.73 3.67 -23.44
C GLN A 542 13.89 2.67 -23.41
N SER A 543 14.09 1.97 -22.29
CA SER A 543 15.19 1.01 -22.11
C SER A 543 14.78 -0.45 -22.31
N ASN A 544 13.51 -0.81 -22.03
CA ASN A 544 13.00 -2.19 -22.06
C ASN A 544 11.96 -2.38 -23.18
N ASN A 545 12.20 -1.74 -24.31
CA ASN A 545 11.21 -1.55 -25.35
C ASN A 545 11.50 -2.33 -26.64
N THR A 546 12.28 -3.40 -26.55
CA THR A 546 12.62 -4.28 -27.68
C THR A 546 12.32 -5.73 -27.35
N VAL A 547 11.87 -6.49 -28.35
CA VAL A 547 11.67 -7.93 -28.27
C VAL A 547 12.00 -8.57 -29.62
N THR A 548 12.65 -9.75 -29.57
CA THR A 548 12.94 -10.52 -30.79
C THR A 548 11.72 -11.31 -31.21
N LEU A 549 11.34 -11.24 -32.49
CA LEU A 549 10.26 -12.04 -33.05
C LEU A 549 10.66 -13.54 -33.08
N LEU A 550 9.67 -14.39 -32.92
CA LEU A 550 9.85 -15.83 -33.03
C LEU A 550 10.02 -16.25 -34.49
N ASP A 551 10.91 -17.20 -34.76
CA ASP A 551 11.07 -17.78 -36.08
C ASP A 551 9.80 -18.55 -36.48
N LYS A 552 9.14 -18.12 -37.54
CA LYS A 552 7.90 -18.70 -38.08
C LYS A 552 8.08 -19.41 -39.43
N ARG A 553 9.32 -19.56 -39.88
CA ARG A 553 9.59 -20.35 -41.08
C ARG A 553 9.24 -21.83 -40.88
N TRP A 554 9.16 -22.23 -39.58
CA TRP A 554 8.86 -23.60 -39.20
C TRP A 554 7.45 -23.71 -38.64
N THR A 555 6.56 -24.38 -39.32
CA THR A 555 5.21 -24.70 -38.81
C THR A 555 5.04 -26.21 -38.82
N VAL A 556 4.52 -26.76 -37.71
CA VAL A 556 4.03 -28.14 -37.73
C VAL A 556 2.83 -28.17 -38.67
N LYS A 557 3.03 -28.70 -39.88
CA LYS A 557 1.96 -28.77 -40.88
C LYS A 557 1.02 -29.93 -40.66
N GLN A 558 1.46 -31.01 -40.02
CA GLN A 558 0.63 -32.17 -39.77
C GLN A 558 1.23 -33.06 -38.68
N THR A 559 0.39 -33.49 -37.73
CA THR A 559 0.69 -34.61 -36.84
C THR A 559 0.06 -35.85 -37.51
N LEU A 560 0.86 -36.81 -37.92
CA LEU A 560 0.40 -38.06 -38.50
C LEU A 560 0.61 -39.18 -37.47
N GLU A 561 -0.44 -39.92 -37.15
CA GLU A 561 -0.33 -41.16 -36.43
C GLU A 561 0.06 -42.25 -37.42
N HIS A 562 1.22 -42.86 -37.20
CA HIS A 562 1.83 -43.72 -38.21
C HIS A 562 1.60 -45.22 -37.95
N ASP A 563 1.16 -45.62 -36.73
CA ASP A 563 0.86 -47.01 -36.45
C ASP A 563 -0.30 -47.19 -35.43
N ASN A 564 -0.83 -48.41 -35.39
CA ASN A 564 -1.95 -48.80 -34.52
C ASN A 564 -1.54 -49.05 -33.06
N TYR A 565 -0.34 -48.64 -32.62
CA TYR A 565 0.20 -48.93 -31.30
C TYR A 565 0.40 -47.69 -30.42
N GLY A 566 -0.17 -46.53 -30.81
CA GLY A 566 -0.22 -45.31 -29.98
C GLY A 566 1.11 -44.55 -29.86
N ASN A 567 2.04 -44.73 -30.81
CA ASN A 567 3.27 -43.98 -30.85
C ASN A 567 3.08 -42.70 -31.66
N TRP A 568 3.37 -41.56 -31.05
CA TRP A 568 3.22 -40.25 -31.68
C TRP A 568 4.39 -39.93 -32.59
N ASN A 569 4.12 -39.65 -33.87
CA ASN A 569 5.12 -39.16 -34.82
C ASN A 569 4.77 -37.70 -35.17
N GLN A 570 5.77 -36.83 -35.11
CA GLN A 570 5.65 -35.46 -35.56
C GLN A 570 6.53 -35.20 -36.77
N ILE A 571 6.00 -34.61 -37.82
CA ILE A 571 6.74 -34.11 -38.95
C ILE A 571 6.74 -32.60 -38.90
N VAL A 572 7.94 -32.00 -38.81
CA VAL A 572 8.12 -30.56 -38.86
C VAL A 572 8.80 -30.21 -40.17
N LYS A 573 8.16 -29.37 -40.97
CA LYS A 573 8.80 -28.83 -42.18
C LYS A 573 9.87 -27.82 -41.73
N MET A 574 11.12 -28.06 -42.14
CA MET A 574 12.26 -27.21 -41.82
C MET A 574 12.50 -26.14 -42.91
N ASP A 575 12.32 -26.47 -44.16
CA ASP A 575 12.28 -25.57 -45.32
C ASP A 575 11.44 -26.21 -46.44
N ASP A 576 11.45 -25.67 -47.64
CA ASP A 576 10.59 -26.17 -48.70
C ASP A 576 10.84 -27.65 -49.07
N ASN A 577 12.02 -28.15 -48.81
CA ASN A 577 12.41 -29.49 -49.16
C ASN A 577 12.89 -30.36 -47.99
N ASN A 578 13.12 -29.78 -46.79
CA ASN A 578 13.62 -30.49 -45.64
C ASN A 578 12.56 -30.65 -44.54
N PHE A 579 12.52 -31.82 -43.95
CA PHE A 579 11.59 -32.20 -42.91
C PHE A 579 12.31 -32.86 -41.75
N LEU A 580 11.83 -32.61 -40.54
CA LEU A 580 12.25 -33.27 -39.31
C LEU A 580 11.15 -34.22 -38.87
N VAL A 581 11.48 -35.49 -38.69
CA VAL A 581 10.55 -36.51 -38.19
C VAL A 581 11.02 -36.97 -36.83
N GLN A 582 10.16 -36.86 -35.85
CA GLN A 582 10.36 -37.50 -34.56
C GLN A 582 9.46 -38.72 -34.46
N TYR A 583 10.01 -39.88 -34.15
CA TYR A 583 9.24 -41.08 -33.86
C TYR A 583 9.82 -41.83 -32.65
N SER A 584 8.96 -42.57 -31.95
CA SER A 584 9.39 -43.43 -30.85
C SER A 584 9.68 -44.86 -31.40
N GLY A 585 10.91 -45.31 -31.22
CA GLY A 585 11.28 -46.69 -31.54
C GLY A 585 10.96 -47.67 -30.40
N TYR A 586 11.09 -48.94 -30.66
CA TYR A 586 10.93 -50.01 -29.66
C TYR A 586 11.88 -49.76 -28.48
N GLY A 587 11.35 -49.49 -27.29
CA GLY A 587 12.14 -49.24 -26.07
C GLY A 587 12.14 -47.79 -25.56
N ASN A 588 11.22 -46.94 -25.96
CA ASN A 588 11.07 -45.54 -25.52
C ASN A 588 12.23 -44.58 -25.83
N ASN A 589 13.09 -44.91 -26.78
CA ASN A 589 14.13 -44.01 -27.27
C ASN A 589 13.56 -43.22 -28.46
N GLY A 590 13.29 -41.94 -28.28
CA GLY A 590 12.91 -41.04 -29.36
C GLY A 590 14.02 -40.94 -30.40
N ILE A 591 13.75 -41.24 -31.66
CA ILE A 591 14.67 -41.08 -32.76
C ILE A 591 14.27 -39.83 -33.55
N LEU A 592 15.24 -38.96 -33.82
CA LEU A 592 15.10 -37.78 -34.64
C LEU A 592 15.79 -38.02 -35.98
N SER A 593 15.05 -37.90 -37.08
CA SER A 593 15.62 -38.05 -38.42
C SER A 593 15.20 -36.86 -39.29
N THR A 594 16.16 -36.36 -40.07
CA THR A 594 15.89 -35.39 -41.12
C THR A 594 15.83 -36.09 -42.45
N PHE A 595 14.92 -35.71 -43.35
CA PHE A 595 14.87 -36.15 -44.71
C PHE A 595 14.54 -34.98 -45.65
N THR A 596 15.03 -35.05 -46.85
CA THR A 596 14.79 -34.09 -47.93
C THR A 596 13.87 -34.74 -48.95
N ILE A 597 12.81 -34.02 -49.37
CA ILE A 597 12.01 -34.40 -50.53
C ILE A 597 12.49 -33.54 -51.68
N ASP A 598 12.99 -34.17 -52.74
CA ASP A 598 13.37 -33.47 -53.95
C ASP A 598 12.13 -33.13 -54.83
N SER A 599 12.36 -32.37 -55.87
CA SER A 599 11.25 -31.80 -56.72
C SER A 599 10.39 -32.84 -57.41
N ASP A 600 10.79 -34.11 -57.34
CA ASP A 600 10.11 -35.23 -58.07
C ASP A 600 9.28 -36.12 -57.11
N GLY A 601 9.20 -35.77 -55.79
CA GLY A 601 8.38 -36.44 -54.76
C GLY A 601 9.12 -37.50 -53.97
#